data_63c002d2da41227d0673395cf289eaf5
#
_entry.id   63c002d2da41227d0673395cf289eaf5
#
_cell.length_a   1.000
_cell.length_b   1.000
_cell.length_c   1.000
_cell.angle_alpha   90.00
_cell.angle_beta   90.00
_cell.angle_gamma   90.00
#
_symmetry.space_group_name_H-M   'P 1'
#
loop_
_entity.id
_entity.type
_entity.pdbx_description
1 polymer ?
#
loop_
_entity_poly.entity_id
_entity_poly.type
_entity_poly.pdbx_seq_one_letter_code
_entity_poly.pdbx_strand_id
1 'polypeptide(L)'
;MFARRVSMQLKPNTTAELTQKLEKEVIPMLRKQKGFQDEISFVATGGAKAFGISLWDRSESAETYSRETYPQVVKILSKFVEGIPQVDTYEVSNSTFHKIASALPV
;
A
#
# COMPACT_ATOMS: atom_id res chain seq x y z
N MET A 1 -12.77 9.12 0.45
CA MET A 1 -11.36 8.68 0.31
C MET A 1 -11.28 7.17 0.51
N PHE A 2 -10.50 6.52 -0.30
CA PHE A 2 -10.43 5.07 -0.37
C PHE A 2 -9.05 4.59 0.06
N ALA A 3 -8.98 3.51 0.83
CA ALA A 3 -7.73 2.94 1.31
C ALA A 3 -7.53 1.52 0.80
N ARG A 4 -6.28 1.20 0.49
CA ARG A 4 -5.90 -0.12 0.03
C ARG A 4 -4.75 -0.60 0.93
N ARG A 5 -4.95 -1.73 1.61
CA ARG A 5 -3.96 -2.31 2.51
C ARG A 5 -3.36 -3.55 1.88
N VAL A 6 -2.05 -3.60 1.82
CA VAL A 6 -1.31 -4.76 1.31
C VAL A 6 -0.50 -5.35 2.47
N SER A 7 -0.83 -6.57 2.85
CA SER A 7 -0.19 -7.28 3.96
C SER A 7 0.68 -8.39 3.42
N MET A 8 1.83 -8.63 4.07
CA MET A 8 2.78 -9.63 3.59
C MET A 8 3.57 -10.26 4.72
N GLN A 9 3.94 -11.53 4.51
CA GLN A 9 4.90 -12.23 5.34
C GLN A 9 6.29 -12.03 4.71
N LEU A 10 7.29 -11.73 5.51
CA LEU A 10 8.62 -11.42 5.01
C LEU A 10 9.56 -12.61 5.15
N LYS A 11 10.43 -12.79 4.16
CA LYS A 11 11.55 -13.72 4.27
C LYS A 11 12.53 -13.21 5.33
N PRO A 12 13.27 -14.10 6.00
CA PRO A 12 14.24 -13.67 7.02
C PRO A 12 15.23 -12.65 6.47
N ASN A 13 15.59 -11.68 7.30
CA ASN A 13 16.66 -10.70 7.03
C ASN A 13 16.45 -9.84 5.78
N THR A 14 15.19 -9.54 5.43
CA THR A 14 14.89 -8.75 4.22
C THR A 14 14.39 -7.34 4.51
N THR A 15 14.18 -6.98 5.76
CA THR A 15 13.52 -5.71 6.13
C THR A 15 14.25 -4.49 5.59
N ALA A 16 15.56 -4.41 5.72
CA ALA A 16 16.33 -3.25 5.25
C ALA A 16 16.24 -3.10 3.74
N GLU A 17 16.38 -4.19 3.00
CA GLU A 17 16.29 -4.17 1.54
C GLU A 17 14.88 -3.82 1.08
N LEU A 18 13.87 -4.37 1.74
CA LEU A 18 12.47 -4.05 1.45
C LEU A 18 12.21 -2.55 1.62
N THR A 19 12.66 -1.98 2.73
CA THR A 19 12.49 -0.55 3.00
C THR A 19 13.11 0.29 1.90
N GLN A 20 14.31 -0.05 1.45
CA GLN A 20 14.98 0.66 0.37
C GLN A 20 14.24 0.51 -0.96
N LYS A 21 13.76 -0.67 -1.28
CA LYS A 21 13.00 -0.90 -2.52
C LYS A 21 11.69 -0.14 -2.53
N LEU A 22 11.00 -0.10 -1.41
CA LEU A 22 9.77 0.69 -1.29
C LEU A 22 10.06 2.15 -1.58
N GLU A 23 11.09 2.71 -0.94
CA GLU A 23 11.43 4.11 -1.10
C GLU A 23 11.90 4.46 -2.51
N LYS A 24 12.75 3.61 -3.10
CA LYS A 24 13.41 3.92 -4.36
C LYS A 24 12.58 3.56 -5.60
N GLU A 25 11.73 2.53 -5.51
CA GLU A 25 11.03 2.02 -6.68
C GLU A 25 9.51 2.05 -6.54
N VAL A 26 8.96 1.63 -5.41
CA VAL A 26 7.50 1.51 -5.27
C VAL A 26 6.84 2.86 -5.04
N ILE A 27 7.34 3.65 -4.11
CA ILE A 27 6.77 4.96 -3.79
C ILE A 27 6.79 5.90 -5.01
N PRO A 28 7.89 5.98 -5.79
CA PRO A 28 7.87 6.77 -7.02
C PRO A 28 6.82 6.32 -8.03
N MET A 29 6.56 5.02 -8.14
CA MET A 29 5.49 4.49 -9.00
C MET A 29 4.11 4.94 -8.52
N LEU A 30 3.89 4.89 -7.21
CA LEU A 30 2.63 5.34 -6.60
C LEU A 30 2.40 6.83 -6.84
N ARG A 31 3.43 7.65 -6.67
CA ARG A 31 3.32 9.10 -6.86
C ARG A 31 2.90 9.52 -8.26
N LYS A 32 3.13 8.68 -9.24
CA LYS A 32 2.73 8.93 -10.63
C LYS A 32 1.27 8.57 -10.91
N GLN A 33 0.61 7.91 -9.99
CA GLN A 33 -0.74 7.41 -10.21
C GLN A 33 -1.78 8.51 -10.02
N LYS A 34 -2.74 8.55 -10.92
CA LYS A 34 -3.85 9.49 -10.81
C LYS A 34 -4.68 9.16 -9.56
N GLY A 35 -4.95 10.15 -8.74
CA GLY A 35 -5.76 9.99 -7.55
C GLY A 35 -5.02 9.49 -6.32
N PHE A 36 -3.75 9.16 -6.45
CA PHE A 36 -2.93 8.77 -5.30
C PHE A 36 -2.78 9.96 -4.34
N GLN A 37 -2.96 9.68 -3.04
CA GLN A 37 -2.84 10.71 -2.00
C GLN A 37 -1.63 10.45 -1.10
N ASP A 38 -1.60 9.33 -0.41
CA ASP A 38 -0.55 9.01 0.56
C ASP A 38 -0.28 7.52 0.62
N GLU A 39 0.89 7.18 1.15
CA GLU A 39 1.25 5.81 1.46
C GLU A 39 1.99 5.79 2.80
N ILE A 40 1.70 4.80 3.63
CA ILE A 40 2.45 4.57 4.85
C ILE A 40 2.69 3.07 5.00
N SER A 41 3.94 2.72 5.25
CA SER A 41 4.36 1.31 5.40
C SER A 41 4.76 1.04 6.83
N PHE A 42 4.43 -0.15 7.30
CA PHE A 42 4.72 -0.62 8.65
C PHE A 42 5.46 -1.94 8.57
N VAL A 43 6.47 -2.10 9.41
CA VAL A 43 7.16 -3.38 9.58
C VAL A 43 6.99 -3.78 11.04
N ALA A 44 6.54 -5.02 11.28
CA ALA A 44 6.40 -5.54 12.63
C ALA A 44 7.77 -5.57 13.33
N THR A 45 7.75 -5.33 14.63
CA THR A 45 8.98 -5.23 15.43
C THR A 45 9.91 -6.43 15.25
N GLY A 46 9.36 -7.63 15.08
CA GLY A 46 10.18 -8.83 14.82
C GLY A 46 10.67 -8.99 13.39
N GLY A 47 10.24 -8.11 12.47
CA GLY A 47 10.67 -8.16 11.06
C GLY A 47 10.03 -9.26 10.22
N ALA A 48 9.05 -10.00 10.75
CA ALA A 48 8.45 -11.14 10.06
C ALA A 48 7.25 -10.74 9.18
N LYS A 49 6.65 -9.60 9.46
CA LYS A 49 5.43 -9.13 8.78
C LYS A 49 5.54 -7.66 8.44
N ALA A 50 4.89 -7.27 7.36
CA ALA A 50 4.78 -5.86 6.99
C ALA A 50 3.42 -5.62 6.34
N PHE A 51 2.97 -4.37 6.39
CA PHE A 51 1.83 -3.96 5.58
C PHE A 51 1.99 -2.50 5.18
N GLY A 52 1.45 -2.18 4.03
CA GLY A 52 1.38 -0.80 3.55
C GLY A 52 -0.06 -0.40 3.33
N ILE A 53 -0.37 0.86 3.62
CA ILE A 53 -1.67 1.43 3.34
C ILE A 53 -1.47 2.57 2.36
N SER A 54 -2.17 2.51 1.23
CA SER A 54 -2.22 3.61 0.27
C SER A 54 -3.60 4.25 0.32
N LEU A 55 -3.61 5.58 0.26
CA LEU A 55 -4.85 6.37 0.26
C LEU A 55 -5.07 6.96 -1.12
N TRP A 56 -6.30 6.92 -1.57
CA TRP A 56 -6.72 7.32 -2.92
C TRP A 56 -7.92 8.25 -2.84
N ASP A 57 -8.06 9.13 -3.81
CA ASP A 57 -9.21 10.03 -3.86
C ASP A 57 -10.53 9.26 -3.92
N ARG A 58 -10.55 8.12 -4.65
CA ARG A 58 -11.72 7.27 -4.80
C ARG A 58 -11.33 5.86 -5.24
N SER A 59 -12.28 4.94 -5.14
CA SER A 59 -12.06 3.53 -5.44
C SER A 59 -11.59 3.29 -6.88
N GLU A 60 -12.12 4.03 -7.83
CA GLU A 60 -11.78 3.85 -9.25
C GLU A 60 -10.30 4.09 -9.53
N SER A 61 -9.71 5.08 -8.86
CA SER A 61 -8.26 5.34 -8.98
C SER A 61 -7.43 4.18 -8.44
N ALA A 62 -7.83 3.64 -7.30
CA ALA A 62 -7.17 2.47 -6.71
C ALA A 62 -7.32 1.23 -7.59
N GLU A 63 -8.49 1.03 -8.18
CA GLU A 63 -8.75 -0.11 -9.08
C GLU A 63 -7.88 -0.03 -10.34
N THR A 64 -7.75 1.16 -10.92
CA THR A 64 -6.88 1.37 -12.08
C THR A 64 -5.43 1.04 -11.74
N TYR A 65 -4.94 1.53 -10.61
CA TYR A 65 -3.61 1.18 -10.13
C TYR A 65 -3.46 -0.33 -9.93
N SER A 66 -4.43 -0.95 -9.28
CA SER A 66 -4.40 -2.38 -8.99
C SER A 66 -4.29 -3.23 -10.25
N ARG A 67 -4.97 -2.82 -11.32
CA ARG A 67 -4.99 -3.53 -12.59
C ARG A 67 -3.75 -3.25 -13.44
N GLU A 68 -3.33 -1.99 -13.52
CA GLU A 68 -2.32 -1.56 -14.48
C GLU A 68 -0.89 -1.52 -13.93
N THR A 69 -0.71 -1.23 -12.65
CA THR A 69 0.62 -0.99 -12.08
C THR A 69 1.00 -1.99 -10.99
N TYR A 70 0.06 -2.37 -10.14
CA TYR A 70 0.34 -3.25 -9.00
C TYR A 70 1.03 -4.57 -9.38
N PRO A 71 0.74 -5.22 -10.52
CA PRO A 71 1.48 -6.44 -10.90
C PRO A 71 3.00 -6.25 -10.95
N GLN A 72 3.48 -5.06 -11.35
CA GLN A 72 4.91 -4.75 -11.31
C GLN A 72 5.42 -4.61 -9.88
N VAL A 73 4.62 -4.03 -9.00
CA VAL A 73 4.96 -3.90 -7.57
C VAL A 73 5.10 -5.29 -6.94
N VAL A 74 4.19 -6.20 -7.25
CA VAL A 74 4.27 -7.59 -6.78
C VAL A 74 5.59 -8.24 -7.21
N LYS A 75 6.02 -8.03 -8.44
CA LYS A 75 7.30 -8.55 -8.92
C LYS A 75 8.47 -8.01 -8.13
N ILE A 76 8.47 -6.71 -7.85
CA ILE A 76 9.52 -6.07 -7.04
C ILE A 76 9.53 -6.67 -5.64
N LEU A 77 8.36 -6.85 -5.03
CA LEU A 77 8.22 -7.35 -3.67
C LEU A 77 8.53 -8.84 -3.54
N SER A 78 8.43 -9.61 -4.63
CA SER A 78 8.54 -11.07 -4.59
C SER A 78 9.86 -11.58 -4.01
N LYS A 79 10.93 -10.80 -4.10
CA LYS A 79 12.23 -11.14 -3.51
C LYS A 79 12.19 -11.20 -1.99
N PHE A 80 11.29 -10.45 -1.37
CA PHE A 80 11.27 -10.23 0.07
C PHE A 80 10.10 -10.92 0.77
N VAL A 81 9.12 -11.37 -0.01
CA VAL A 81 7.83 -11.83 0.51
C VAL A 81 7.71 -13.34 0.39
N GLU A 82 7.23 -13.97 1.45
CA GLU A 82 6.83 -15.37 1.42
C GLU A 82 5.38 -15.46 0.96
N GLY A 83 5.13 -16.21 -0.11
CA GLY A 83 3.82 -16.34 -0.68
C GLY A 83 3.36 -15.08 -1.41
N ILE A 84 2.06 -14.87 -1.44
CA ILE A 84 1.42 -13.78 -2.16
C ILE A 84 0.94 -12.73 -1.17
N PRO A 85 1.22 -11.42 -1.42
CA PRO A 85 0.66 -10.36 -0.60
C PRO A 85 -0.87 -10.39 -0.62
N GLN A 86 -1.47 -10.11 0.53
CA GLN A 86 -2.92 -10.06 0.67
C GLN A 86 -3.39 -8.61 0.59
N VAL A 87 -4.42 -8.35 -0.21
CA VAL A 87 -4.96 -7.00 -0.41
C VAL A 87 -6.35 -6.90 0.19
N ASP A 88 -6.55 -5.87 1.00
CA ASP A 88 -7.85 -5.51 1.54
C ASP A 88 -8.13 -4.05 1.21
N THR A 89 -9.40 -3.69 1.03
CA THR A 89 -9.80 -2.34 0.69
C THR A 89 -10.83 -1.81 1.69
N TYR A 90 -10.81 -0.48 1.89
CA TYR A 90 -11.62 0.17 2.89
C TYR A 90 -12.04 1.56 2.43
N GLU A 91 -13.20 2.01 2.89
CA GLU A 91 -13.53 3.43 2.88
C GLU A 91 -12.89 4.08 4.10
N VAL A 92 -12.28 5.25 3.91
CA VAL A 92 -11.74 5.99 5.06
C VAL A 92 -12.89 6.65 5.80
N SER A 93 -13.08 6.25 7.05
CA SER A 93 -14.14 6.79 7.90
C SER A 93 -13.74 8.14 8.50
N ASN A 94 -12.54 8.20 9.07
CA ASN A 94 -12.03 9.38 9.78
C ASN A 94 -10.54 9.51 9.53
N SER A 95 -10.03 10.73 9.57
CA SER A 95 -8.60 10.98 9.44
C SER A 95 -8.22 12.30 10.10
N THR A 96 -7.02 12.34 10.64
CA THR A 96 -6.41 13.60 11.08
C THR A 96 -5.55 14.21 9.99
N PHE A 97 -5.22 13.45 8.93
CA PHE A 97 -4.41 13.92 7.82
C PHE A 97 -5.23 14.63 6.76
N HIS A 98 -6.44 14.15 6.53
CA HIS A 98 -7.30 14.61 5.45
C HIS A 98 -8.69 14.90 5.95
N LYS A 99 -9.29 15.90 5.33
CA LYS A 99 -10.71 16.16 5.56
C LYS A 99 -11.51 15.13 4.77
N ILE A 100 -12.23 14.28 5.48
CA ILE A 100 -13.04 13.23 4.87
C ILE A 100 -14.45 13.76 4.69
N ALA A 101 -14.91 13.81 3.42
CA ALA A 101 -16.31 14.07 3.13
C ALA A 101 -17.12 12.90 3.70
N SER A 102 -18.15 13.21 4.50
CA SER A 102 -18.95 12.18 5.14
C SER A 102 -19.82 11.48 4.10
N ALA A 103 -19.31 10.39 3.56
CA ALA A 103 -20.06 9.49 2.68
C ALA A 103 -20.73 8.36 3.47
N LEU A 104 -20.36 8.20 4.73
CA LEU A 104 -20.91 7.16 5.60
C LEU A 104 -21.99 7.74 6.51
N PRO A 105 -23.11 7.02 6.71
CA PRO A 105 -24.12 7.45 7.69
C PRO A 105 -23.49 7.54 9.08
N VAL A 106 -23.82 8.55 9.78
CA VAL A 106 -23.35 8.75 11.15
C VAL A 106 -24.27 8.00 12.10
#